data_c11f5e8b8d4a5581936e0fffb0b61d21
#
_entry.id   c11f5e8b8d4a5581936e0fffb0b61d21
#
_cell.length_a   1.000
_cell.length_b   1.000
_cell.length_c   1.000
_cell.angle_alpha   90.00
_cell.angle_beta   90.00
_cell.angle_gamma   90.00
#
_symmetry.space_group_name_H-M   'P 1'
#
loop_
_entity.id
_entity.type
_entity.pdbx_description
1 polymer ?
#
loop_
_entity_poly.entity_id
_entity_poly.type
_entity_poly.pdbx_seq_one_letter_code
_entity_poly.pdbx_strand_id
1 'polypeptide(L)'
;MSPSDVVIVSAKRTPIGAFLGALSPLSAVQLGSAAIKAALETAGLSPTEVQEVIMGCVLPANLGQAPARQAALGAGIPIAVPSTTINKMCGSGLKAV
;
A
#
# COMPACT_ATOMS: atom_id res chain seq x y z
N MET A 1 -6.03 25.79 -8.29
CA MET A 1 -5.87 24.87 -7.16
C MET A 1 -5.23 25.62 -5.99
N SER A 2 -5.81 25.51 -4.82
CA SER A 2 -5.34 26.20 -3.61
C SER A 2 -4.32 25.31 -2.88
N PRO A 3 -3.38 25.87 -2.10
CA PRO A 3 -2.45 25.09 -1.28
C PRO A 3 -3.12 24.17 -0.26
N SER A 4 -4.39 24.43 0.09
CA SER A 4 -5.16 23.59 1.02
C SER A 4 -5.92 22.45 0.32
N ASP A 5 -5.87 22.38 -1.01
CA ASP A 5 -6.55 21.31 -1.74
C ASP A 5 -5.85 19.96 -1.51
N VAL A 6 -6.66 18.91 -1.34
CA VAL A 6 -6.17 17.55 -1.27
C VAL A 6 -6.16 16.96 -2.68
N VAL A 7 -5.04 16.42 -3.10
CA VAL A 7 -4.88 15.91 -4.46
C VAL A 7 -4.26 14.52 -4.45
N ILE A 8 -4.50 13.76 -5.51
CA ILE A 8 -3.85 12.48 -5.76
C ILE A 8 -2.67 12.75 -6.69
N VAL A 9 -1.46 12.41 -6.26
CA VAL A 9 -0.24 12.70 -7.03
C VAL A 9 0.30 11.48 -7.78
N SER A 10 -0.19 10.29 -7.48
CA SER A 10 0.23 9.06 -8.16
C SER A 10 -0.80 7.96 -7.92
N ALA A 11 -0.87 7.02 -8.84
CA ALA A 11 -1.69 5.82 -8.70
C ALA A 11 -0.98 4.66 -9.40
N LYS A 12 -0.79 3.56 -8.67
CA LYS A 12 -0.14 2.36 -9.19
C LYS A 12 -0.83 1.11 -8.67
N ARG A 13 -0.76 0.04 -9.44
CA ARG A 13 -1.22 -1.27 -9.01
C ARG A 13 -0.34 -2.36 -9.60
N THR A 14 -0.36 -3.53 -9.00
CA THR A 14 0.16 -4.74 -9.61
C THR A 14 -0.85 -5.27 -10.64
N PRO A 15 -0.44 -6.18 -11.53
CA PRO A 15 -1.41 -6.96 -12.30
C PRO A 15 -2.38 -7.69 -11.37
N ILE A 16 -3.57 -8.04 -11.86
CA ILE A 16 -4.58 -8.79 -11.11
C ILE A 16 -4.23 -10.24 -11.35
N GLY A 17 -3.62 -10.95 -11.64
CA GLY A 17 -3.33 -12.36 -11.79
C GLY A 17 -4.57 -13.28 -11.66
N ALA A 18 -4.41 -14.52 -12.06
CA ALA A 18 -5.42 -15.56 -11.91
C ALA A 18 -5.22 -16.31 -10.59
N PHE A 19 -6.27 -16.96 -10.11
CA PHE A 19 -6.19 -17.86 -8.96
C PHE A 19 -5.12 -18.93 -9.20
N LEU A 20 -4.19 -19.05 -8.27
CA LEU A 20 -3.01 -19.94 -8.36
C LEU A 20 -2.14 -19.66 -9.61
N GLY A 21 -2.21 -18.46 -10.15
CA GLY A 21 -1.49 -18.07 -11.36
C GLY A 21 -0.10 -17.49 -11.11
N ALA A 22 0.33 -16.58 -11.99
CA ALA A 22 1.70 -16.05 -12.02
C ALA A 22 2.11 -15.31 -10.73
N LEU A 23 1.17 -14.71 -10.00
CA LEU A 23 1.46 -14.00 -8.75
C LEU A 23 1.41 -14.89 -7.51
N SER A 24 1.08 -16.17 -7.66
CA SER A 24 0.91 -17.08 -6.52
C SER A 24 2.15 -17.21 -5.61
N PRO A 25 3.40 -17.09 -6.09
CA PRO A 25 4.58 -17.13 -5.23
C PRO A 25 4.75 -15.89 -4.34
N LEU A 26 4.00 -14.82 -4.61
CA LEU A 26 4.15 -13.54 -3.90
C LEU A 26 3.07 -13.42 -2.82
N SER A 27 3.46 -12.90 -1.65
CA SER A 27 2.51 -12.58 -0.59
C SER A 27 1.79 -11.26 -0.89
N ALA A 28 0.64 -11.05 -0.25
CA ALA A 28 -0.06 -9.77 -0.33
C ALA A 28 0.83 -8.61 0.14
N VAL A 29 1.65 -8.85 1.17
CA VAL A 29 2.60 -7.84 1.67
C VAL A 29 3.62 -7.47 0.61
N GLN A 30 4.17 -8.44 -0.10
CA GLN A 30 5.13 -8.18 -1.19
C GLN A 30 4.49 -7.38 -2.33
N LEU A 31 3.26 -7.73 -2.70
CA LEU A 31 2.51 -7.00 -3.72
C LEU A 31 2.24 -5.56 -3.27
N GLY A 32 1.85 -5.38 -2.00
CA GLY A 32 1.64 -4.06 -1.42
C GLY A 32 2.91 -3.22 -1.41
N SER A 33 4.05 -3.79 -1.04
CA SER A 33 5.33 -3.10 -1.07
C SER A 33 5.70 -2.64 -2.48
N ALA A 34 5.47 -3.48 -3.48
CA ALA A 34 5.75 -3.14 -4.88
C ALA A 34 4.88 -1.96 -5.34
N ALA A 35 3.60 -1.96 -4.99
CA ALA A 35 2.68 -0.87 -5.35
C ALA A 35 3.06 0.45 -4.67
N ILE A 36 3.37 0.42 -3.37
CA ILE A 36 3.80 1.60 -2.63
C ILE A 36 5.07 2.19 -3.25
N LYS A 37 6.07 1.34 -3.47
CA LYS A 37 7.34 1.77 -4.03
C LYS A 37 7.17 2.41 -5.41
N ALA A 38 6.39 1.78 -6.27
CA ALA A 38 6.13 2.30 -7.61
C ALA A 38 5.37 3.63 -7.57
N ALA A 39 4.41 3.78 -6.65
CA ALA A 39 3.66 5.01 -6.49
C ALA A 39 4.57 6.17 -6.07
N LEU A 40 5.48 5.94 -5.12
CA LEU A 40 6.45 6.96 -4.69
C LEU A 40 7.41 7.33 -5.81
N GLU A 41 7.95 6.35 -6.53
CA GLU A 41 8.85 6.60 -7.64
C GLU A 41 8.19 7.44 -8.73
N THR A 42 6.95 7.10 -9.08
CA THR A 42 6.20 7.84 -10.11
C THR A 42 5.88 9.27 -9.66
N ALA A 43 5.59 9.48 -8.38
CA ALA A 43 5.34 10.81 -7.84
C ALA A 43 6.63 11.63 -7.62
N GLY A 44 7.80 11.00 -7.73
CA GLY A 44 9.07 11.68 -7.45
C GLY A 44 9.29 11.96 -5.97
N LEU A 45 8.66 11.18 -5.09
CA LEU A 45 8.75 11.36 -3.65
C LEU A 45 9.72 10.36 -3.02
N SER A 46 10.50 10.85 -2.05
CA SER A 46 11.30 9.99 -1.19
C SER A 46 10.40 9.31 -0.16
N PRO A 47 10.70 8.06 0.25
CA PRO A 47 9.98 7.42 1.35
C PRO A 47 9.97 8.24 2.65
N THR A 48 10.98 9.08 2.88
CA THR A 48 11.05 9.94 4.06
C THR A 48 10.02 11.08 4.07
N GLU A 49 9.41 11.35 2.92
CA GLU A 49 8.36 12.39 2.80
C GLU A 49 6.98 11.86 3.14
N VAL A 50 6.82 10.55 3.33
CA VAL A 50 5.54 9.93 3.67
C VAL A 50 5.24 10.17 5.14
N GLN A 51 4.06 10.68 5.44
CA GLN A 51 3.63 10.95 6.81
C GLN A 51 2.78 9.84 7.40
N GLU A 52 2.09 9.08 6.56
CA GLU A 52 1.20 8.01 7.01
C GLU A 52 0.97 7.01 5.88
N VAL A 53 0.81 5.74 6.23
CA VAL A 53 0.43 4.68 5.29
C VAL A 53 -0.89 4.06 5.75
N ILE A 54 -1.84 3.99 4.84
CA ILE A 54 -3.13 3.32 5.08
C ILE A 54 -3.35 2.35 3.93
N MET A 55 -3.52 1.06 4.26
CA MET A 55 -3.73 0.01 3.26
C MET A 55 -4.97 -0.81 3.62
N GLY A 56 -5.79 -1.07 2.62
CA GLY A 56 -6.92 -1.98 2.76
C GLY A 56 -6.48 -3.45 2.68
N CYS A 57 -6.97 -4.28 3.59
CA CYS A 57 -6.76 -5.72 3.55
C CYS A 57 -7.98 -6.43 4.11
N VAL A 58 -8.68 -7.17 3.27
CA VAL A 58 -9.92 -7.86 3.66
C VAL A 58 -9.63 -9.24 4.26
N LEU A 59 -8.61 -9.92 3.78
CA LEU A 59 -8.29 -11.29 4.17
C LEU A 59 -6.85 -11.35 4.71
N PRO A 60 -6.64 -10.94 5.98
CA PRO A 60 -5.30 -10.87 6.56
C PRO A 60 -4.78 -12.21 7.08
N ALA A 61 -5.54 -13.28 6.97
CA ALA A 61 -5.15 -14.59 7.49
C ALA A 61 -3.79 -15.00 6.93
N ASN A 62 -2.93 -15.48 7.83
CA ASN A 62 -1.59 -15.97 7.50
C ASN A 62 -0.63 -14.92 6.91
N LEU A 63 -0.94 -13.64 7.05
CA LEU A 63 -0.04 -12.55 6.61
C LEU A 63 0.85 -12.01 7.74
N GLY A 64 0.70 -12.53 8.95
CA GLY A 64 1.43 -12.01 10.11
C GLY A 64 0.78 -10.75 10.69
N GLN A 65 1.53 -10.01 11.48
CA GLN A 65 1.03 -8.80 12.14
C GLN A 65 1.02 -7.61 11.18
N ALA A 66 -0.03 -6.82 11.25
CA ALA A 66 -0.10 -5.50 10.62
C ALA A 66 0.37 -5.51 9.16
N PRO A 67 -0.39 -6.12 8.24
CA PRO A 67 0.05 -6.22 6.84
C PRO A 67 0.43 -4.88 6.20
N ALA A 68 -0.28 -3.80 6.51
CA ALA A 68 0.06 -2.46 6.01
C ALA A 68 1.45 -2.02 6.49
N ARG A 69 1.78 -2.31 7.75
CA ARG A 69 3.09 -2.00 8.33
C ARG A 69 4.19 -2.78 7.63
N GLN A 70 3.96 -4.07 7.41
CA GLN A 70 4.93 -4.91 6.70
C GLN A 70 5.15 -4.40 5.26
N ALA A 71 4.09 -4.05 4.56
CA ALA A 71 4.18 -3.52 3.20
C ALA A 71 4.94 -2.19 3.17
N ALA A 72 4.66 -1.31 4.12
CA ALA A 72 5.34 -0.01 4.23
C ALA A 72 6.84 -0.19 4.45
N LEU A 73 7.23 -1.04 5.40
CA LEU A 73 8.64 -1.31 5.69
C LEU A 73 9.34 -1.97 4.49
N GLY A 74 8.67 -2.89 3.81
CA GLY A 74 9.19 -3.53 2.60
C GLY A 74 9.39 -2.56 1.45
N ALA A 75 8.66 -1.47 1.41
CA ALA A 75 8.80 -0.41 0.40
C ALA A 75 9.85 0.65 0.79
N GLY A 76 10.46 0.54 1.96
CA GLY A 76 11.47 1.49 2.42
C GLY A 76 10.91 2.67 3.21
N ILE A 77 9.64 2.64 3.60
CA ILE A 77 9.06 3.69 4.45
C ILE A 77 9.74 3.63 5.83
N PRO A 78 10.14 4.78 6.40
CA PRO A 78 10.80 4.80 7.72
C PRO A 78 9.94 4.20 8.84
N ILE A 79 10.59 3.59 9.82
CA ILE A 79 9.88 2.96 10.95
C ILE A 79 9.04 3.94 11.77
N ALA A 80 9.38 5.22 11.76
CA ALA A 80 8.63 6.24 12.51
C ALA A 80 7.28 6.57 11.88
N VAL A 81 7.03 6.17 10.63
CA VAL A 81 5.78 6.48 9.92
C VAL A 81 4.67 5.54 10.37
N PRO A 82 3.54 6.06 10.88
CA PRO A 82 2.42 5.21 11.28
C PRO A 82 1.81 4.51 10.06
N SER A 83 1.43 3.25 10.27
CA SER A 83 0.82 2.43 9.22
C SER A 83 -0.42 1.74 9.78
N THR A 84 -1.53 1.85 9.08
CA THR A 84 -2.81 1.30 9.50
C THR A 84 -3.36 0.36 8.44
N THR A 85 -3.75 -0.83 8.88
CA THR A 85 -4.50 -1.78 8.04
C THR A 85 -5.98 -1.59 8.30
N ILE A 86 -6.77 -1.40 7.26
CA ILE A 86 -8.21 -1.22 7.39
C ILE A 86 -8.97 -2.28 6.61
N ASN A 87 -10.16 -2.57 7.07
CA ASN A 87 -11.05 -3.52 6.40
C ASN A 87 -12.46 -2.93 6.35
N LYS A 88 -12.92 -2.65 5.14
CA LYS A 88 -14.29 -2.28 4.84
C LYS A 88 -14.78 -3.14 3.69
N MET A 89 -14.52 -4.44 3.76
CA MET A 89 -14.87 -5.40 2.71
C MET A 89 -14.42 -4.90 1.33
N CYS A 90 -15.26 -4.98 0.31
CA CYS A 90 -14.89 -4.57 -1.05
C CYS A 90 -14.52 -3.09 -1.19
N GLY A 91 -14.90 -2.26 -0.22
CA GLY A 91 -14.58 -0.83 -0.20
C GLY A 91 -13.28 -0.48 0.53
N SER A 92 -12.47 -1.47 0.94
CA SER A 92 -11.27 -1.21 1.76
C SER A 92 -10.26 -0.30 1.07
N GLY A 93 -9.98 -0.54 -0.20
CA GLY A 93 -9.04 0.28 -0.95
C GLY A 93 -9.52 1.72 -1.11
N LEU A 94 -10.79 1.89 -1.46
CA LEU A 94 -11.37 3.23 -1.59
C LEU A 94 -11.40 3.97 -0.24
N LYS A 95 -11.65 3.25 0.85
CA LYS A 95 -11.62 3.83 2.20
C LYS A 95 -10.21 4.25 2.59
N ALA A 96 -9.19 3.55 2.12
CA ALA A 96 -7.80 3.91 2.40
C ALA A 96 -7.41 5.25 1.76
N VAL A 97 -7.98 5.58 0.62
CA VAL A 97 -7.75 6.84 -0.06
C VAL A 97 -8.56 7.96 0.59
#